data_8c4b547dd03ce01882e5a15ba5e85f95
#
_entry.id   8c4b547dd03ce01882e5a15ba5e85f95
#
_cell.length_a   1.000
_cell.length_b   1.000
_cell.length_c   1.000
_cell.angle_alpha   90.00
_cell.angle_beta   90.00
_cell.angle_gamma   90.00
#
_symmetry.space_group_name_H-M   'P 1'
#
loop_
_entity.id
_entity.type
_entity.pdbx_description
1 polymer ?
#
loop_
_entity_poly.entity_id
_entity_poly.type
_entity_poly.pdbx_seq_one_letter_code
_entity_poly.pdbx_strand_id
1 'polypeptide(L)'
;QMALQGDDDRAPLRIPLDQSFLHASAEAGAATLIALHERNRSGVGQHIDVSAQQALTCATQSTSLAHLYNSPDAGRMSGGAKLGPFKIRLRSPAAAGYVSPPILFGEAVGPFGQRLFEWIHEEGECEDSDLEIEWIDFVAGVMSGEIPMGEYDRIQDVAAAFTSKRQKQDLLREALARRLLIVP
;
A
#
# COMPACT_ATOMS: atom_id res chain seq x y z
N GLN A 1 -4.06 -7.53 13.41
CA GLN A 1 -3.00 -6.59 12.99
C GLN A 1 -1.60 -7.17 13.18
N MET A 2 -1.22 -7.66 14.36
CA MET A 2 0.13 -8.21 14.62
C MET A 2 0.55 -9.27 13.58
N ALA A 3 -0.36 -10.13 13.15
CA ALA A 3 -0.11 -11.14 12.13
C ALA A 3 0.22 -10.58 10.74
N LEU A 4 0.03 -9.28 10.51
CA LEU A 4 0.26 -8.59 9.23
C LEU A 4 1.52 -7.73 9.25
N GLN A 5 2.24 -7.67 10.37
CA GLN A 5 3.38 -6.78 10.54
C GLN A 5 4.68 -7.54 10.77
N GLY A 6 5.74 -7.11 10.10
CA GLY A 6 7.07 -7.69 10.19
C GLY A 6 7.42 -8.61 9.03
N ASP A 7 8.55 -9.28 9.12
CA ASP A 7 9.03 -10.22 8.12
C ASP A 7 8.37 -11.60 8.30
N ASP A 8 8.27 -12.38 7.22
CA ASP A 8 7.62 -13.70 7.22
C ASP A 8 8.33 -14.71 8.13
N ASP A 9 9.66 -14.63 8.18
CA ASP A 9 10.56 -15.54 8.91
C ASP A 9 10.82 -15.10 10.35
N ARG A 10 10.19 -14.02 10.83
CA ARG A 10 10.39 -13.46 12.17
C ARG A 10 9.08 -13.43 12.97
N ALA A 11 9.21 -13.26 14.27
CA ALA A 11 8.05 -13.10 15.14
C ALA A 11 7.22 -11.86 14.74
N PRO A 12 5.86 -11.93 14.87
CA PRO A 12 5.01 -10.78 14.59
C PRO A 12 5.41 -9.54 15.38
N LEU A 13 5.42 -8.38 14.72
CA LEU A 13 5.71 -7.11 15.37
C LEU A 13 4.46 -6.58 16.06
N ARG A 14 4.60 -6.19 17.33
CA ARG A 14 3.57 -5.43 18.03
C ARG A 14 3.57 -3.99 17.52
N ILE A 15 2.42 -3.55 17.03
CA ILE A 15 2.21 -2.14 16.70
C ILE A 15 2.19 -1.34 18.01
N PRO A 16 2.92 -0.22 18.10
CA PRO A 16 2.89 0.63 19.29
C PRO A 16 1.49 1.10 19.64
N LEU A 17 1.25 1.38 20.91
CA LEU A 17 -0.03 1.78 21.49
C LEU A 17 -1.11 0.68 21.42
N ASP A 18 -2.18 0.88 22.14
CA ASP A 18 -3.30 -0.06 22.16
C ASP A 18 -4.28 0.25 21.00
N GLN A 19 -3.93 -0.24 19.81
CA GLN A 19 -4.65 0.04 18.57
C GLN A 19 -6.14 -0.29 18.64
N SER A 20 -6.53 -1.34 19.37
CA SER A 20 -7.93 -1.70 19.55
C SER A 20 -8.73 -0.61 20.26
N PHE A 21 -8.15 0.01 21.28
CA PHE A 21 -8.79 1.13 21.98
C PHE A 21 -8.76 2.42 21.18
N LEU A 22 -7.73 2.68 20.41
CA LEU A 22 -7.68 3.85 19.51
C LEU A 22 -8.77 3.77 18.44
N HIS A 23 -8.94 2.62 17.79
CA HIS A 23 -10.00 2.40 16.82
C HIS A 23 -11.38 2.50 17.48
N ALA A 24 -11.59 1.85 18.63
CA ALA A 24 -12.86 1.93 19.37
C ALA A 24 -13.19 3.36 19.80
N SER A 25 -12.20 4.15 20.20
CA SER A 25 -12.41 5.55 20.59
C SER A 25 -12.83 6.43 19.41
N ALA A 26 -12.26 6.20 18.25
CA ALA A 26 -12.67 6.90 17.03
C ALA A 26 -14.11 6.55 16.62
N GLU A 27 -14.48 5.28 16.65
CA GLU A 27 -15.82 4.78 16.41
C GLU A 27 -16.83 5.37 17.44
N ALA A 28 -16.46 5.36 18.73
CA ALA A 28 -17.29 5.93 19.79
C ALA A 28 -17.52 7.43 19.60
N GLY A 29 -16.50 8.17 19.16
CA GLY A 29 -16.62 9.59 18.82
C GLY A 29 -17.62 9.83 17.68
N ALA A 30 -17.50 9.08 16.60
CA ALA A 30 -18.41 9.17 15.46
C ALA A 30 -19.85 8.79 15.86
N ALA A 31 -20.02 7.68 16.56
CA ALA A 31 -21.33 7.23 17.03
C ALA A 31 -21.98 8.23 18.00
N THR A 32 -21.20 8.88 18.87
CA THR A 32 -21.69 9.93 19.77
C THR A 32 -22.23 11.13 18.99
N LEU A 33 -21.52 11.58 17.95
CA LEU A 33 -21.98 12.70 17.10
C LEU A 33 -23.27 12.35 16.36
N ILE A 34 -23.40 11.13 15.86
CA ILE A 34 -24.62 10.62 15.20
C ILE A 34 -25.78 10.60 16.21
N ALA A 35 -25.54 10.08 17.42
CA ALA A 35 -26.54 10.01 18.46
C ALA A 35 -27.02 11.40 18.95
N LEU A 36 -26.08 12.36 19.03
CA LEU A 36 -26.44 13.75 19.37
C LEU A 36 -27.26 14.40 18.25
N HIS A 37 -26.90 14.15 16.98
CA HIS A 37 -27.70 14.64 15.85
C HIS A 37 -29.14 14.10 15.91
N GLU A 38 -29.30 12.77 16.14
CA GLU A 38 -30.63 12.16 16.26
C GLU A 38 -31.39 12.69 17.47
N ARG A 39 -30.73 12.86 18.62
CA ARG A 39 -31.36 13.46 19.81
C ARG A 39 -31.88 14.88 19.55
N ASN A 40 -31.15 15.70 18.79
CA ASN A 40 -31.59 17.05 18.45
C ASN A 40 -32.84 17.04 17.55
N ARG A 41 -33.05 15.96 16.78
CA ARG A 41 -34.22 15.79 15.91
C ARG A 41 -35.43 15.16 16.63
N SER A 42 -35.18 14.10 17.41
CA SER A 42 -36.22 13.29 18.03
C SER A 42 -36.52 13.67 19.48
N GLY A 43 -35.64 14.38 20.17
CA GLY A 43 -35.67 14.64 21.59
C GLY A 43 -35.29 13.44 22.47
N VAL A 44 -35.00 12.28 21.90
CA VAL A 44 -34.71 11.02 22.59
C VAL A 44 -33.23 10.71 22.59
N GLY A 45 -32.68 10.48 23.79
CA GLY A 45 -31.31 9.99 23.95
C GLY A 45 -31.22 8.49 23.72
N GLN A 46 -30.02 8.00 23.43
CA GLN A 46 -29.76 6.58 23.21
C GLN A 46 -28.45 6.15 23.87
N HIS A 47 -28.35 4.87 24.22
CA HIS A 47 -27.13 4.23 24.69
C HIS A 47 -26.30 3.78 23.48
N ILE A 48 -24.98 4.02 23.54
CA ILE A 48 -24.05 3.61 22.53
C ILE A 48 -23.09 2.58 23.14
N ASP A 49 -23.01 1.42 22.50
CA ASP A 49 -22.06 0.37 22.85
C ASP A 49 -21.10 0.16 21.65
N VAL A 50 -19.80 0.24 21.89
CA VAL A 50 -18.76 0.11 20.85
C VAL A 50 -17.83 -1.04 21.20
N SER A 51 -17.85 -2.05 20.36
CA SER A 51 -16.96 -3.19 20.49
C SER A 51 -15.55 -2.85 19.93
N ALA A 52 -14.54 -2.91 20.79
CA ALA A 52 -13.14 -2.74 20.38
C ALA A 52 -12.69 -3.81 19.35
N GLN A 53 -13.22 -5.04 19.48
CA GLN A 53 -12.96 -6.10 18.51
C GLN A 53 -13.55 -5.77 17.14
N GLN A 54 -14.78 -5.29 17.10
CA GLN A 54 -15.45 -4.90 15.86
C GLN A 54 -14.72 -3.75 15.18
N ALA A 55 -14.43 -2.69 15.91
CA ALA A 55 -13.70 -1.53 15.39
C ALA A 55 -12.35 -1.91 14.77
N LEU A 56 -11.61 -2.79 15.45
CA LEU A 56 -10.34 -3.30 14.90
C LEU A 56 -10.55 -4.22 13.70
N THR A 57 -11.60 -5.02 13.67
CA THR A 57 -11.93 -5.88 12.51
C THR A 57 -12.29 -5.04 11.29
N CYS A 58 -13.02 -3.94 11.44
CA CYS A 58 -13.29 -3.00 10.35
C CYS A 58 -12.00 -2.43 9.75
N ALA A 59 -11.00 -2.11 10.58
CA ALA A 59 -9.69 -1.62 10.10
C ALA A 59 -8.86 -2.69 9.38
N THR A 60 -9.17 -3.97 9.53
CA THR A 60 -8.46 -5.10 8.92
C THR A 60 -9.36 -5.97 8.03
N GLN A 61 -10.51 -5.46 7.62
CA GLN A 61 -11.56 -6.23 6.94
C GLN A 61 -11.11 -6.93 5.67
N SER A 62 -10.27 -6.29 4.84
CA SER A 62 -9.74 -6.87 3.61
C SER A 62 -8.95 -8.16 3.85
N THR A 63 -8.33 -8.27 5.02
CA THR A 63 -7.57 -9.45 5.43
C THR A 63 -8.45 -10.44 6.18
N SER A 64 -9.29 -9.95 7.11
CA SER A 64 -10.15 -10.79 7.96
C SER A 64 -11.21 -11.54 7.14
N LEU A 65 -11.62 -10.98 6.00
CA LEU A 65 -12.62 -11.55 5.11
C LEU A 65 -12.02 -12.28 3.89
N ALA A 66 -10.70 -12.31 3.76
CA ALA A 66 -10.01 -12.88 2.59
C ALA A 66 -10.44 -14.33 2.30
N HIS A 67 -10.63 -15.14 3.33
CA HIS A 67 -11.07 -16.54 3.22
C HIS A 67 -12.46 -16.69 2.57
N LEU A 68 -13.35 -15.71 2.69
CA LEU A 68 -14.69 -15.75 2.08
C LEU A 68 -14.62 -15.63 0.56
N TYR A 69 -13.53 -15.13 0.03
CA TYR A 69 -13.30 -14.91 -1.40
C TYR A 69 -12.28 -15.89 -1.98
N ASN A 70 -11.99 -16.98 -1.27
CA ASN A 70 -10.93 -17.95 -1.63
C ASN A 70 -9.57 -17.29 -1.89
N SER A 71 -9.34 -16.15 -1.27
CA SER A 71 -8.04 -15.48 -1.34
C SER A 71 -7.05 -16.21 -0.42
N PRO A 72 -5.79 -16.34 -0.82
CA PRO A 72 -4.77 -16.90 0.07
C PRO A 72 -4.65 -16.05 1.34
N ASP A 73 -4.29 -16.70 2.43
CA ASP A 73 -4.06 -16.01 3.70
C ASP A 73 -3.08 -14.85 3.52
N ALA A 74 -3.43 -13.70 4.09
CA ALA A 74 -2.54 -12.56 4.07
C ALA A 74 -1.27 -12.88 4.85
N GLY A 75 -0.14 -12.77 4.17
CA GLY A 75 1.17 -12.95 4.76
C GLY A 75 1.80 -11.63 5.19
N ARG A 76 2.80 -11.70 6.08
CA ARG A 76 3.63 -10.56 6.43
C ARG A 76 4.62 -10.27 5.31
N MET A 77 4.91 -8.99 5.12
CA MET A 77 5.98 -8.53 4.26
C MET A 77 6.53 -7.20 4.82
N SER A 78 7.79 -7.19 5.22
CA SER A 78 8.42 -5.98 5.73
C SER A 78 8.52 -4.90 4.65
N GLY A 79 8.00 -3.72 4.96
CA GLY A 79 8.03 -2.58 4.02
C GLY A 79 7.20 -2.77 2.76
N GLY A 80 6.19 -3.62 2.79
CA GLY A 80 5.34 -3.91 1.65
C GLY A 80 4.00 -4.54 2.01
N ALA A 81 3.33 -5.04 0.99
CA ALA A 81 2.08 -5.77 1.09
C ALA A 81 2.08 -6.98 0.13
N LYS A 82 1.45 -8.07 0.55
CA LYS A 82 1.15 -9.20 -0.34
C LYS A 82 -0.28 -9.05 -0.86
N LEU A 83 -0.43 -9.03 -2.17
CA LEU A 83 -1.72 -9.00 -2.84
C LEU A 83 -1.80 -10.16 -3.84
N GLY A 84 -2.47 -11.22 -3.45
CA GLY A 84 -2.44 -12.47 -4.22
C GLY A 84 -1.00 -12.96 -4.38
N PRO A 85 -0.54 -13.24 -5.60
CA PRO A 85 0.84 -13.66 -5.87
C PRO A 85 1.87 -12.52 -5.81
N PHE A 86 1.41 -11.28 -5.83
CA PHE A 86 2.29 -10.10 -5.91
C PHE A 86 2.85 -9.69 -4.55
N LYS A 87 4.14 -9.39 -4.51
CA LYS A 87 4.83 -8.77 -3.37
C LYS A 87 5.08 -7.30 -3.68
N ILE A 88 4.15 -6.46 -3.27
CA ILE A 88 4.23 -5.00 -3.51
C ILE A 88 5.19 -4.40 -2.51
N ARG A 89 6.30 -3.88 -2.98
CA ARG A 89 7.27 -3.15 -2.15
C ARG A 89 6.82 -1.69 -2.04
N LEU A 90 6.47 -1.27 -0.83
CA LEU A 90 6.10 0.11 -0.55
C LEU A 90 7.31 0.96 -0.13
N ARG A 91 8.47 0.35 0.00
CA ARG A 91 9.70 0.97 0.46
C ARG A 91 10.86 0.59 -0.46
N SER A 92 11.54 1.58 -1.03
CA SER A 92 12.75 1.42 -1.83
C SER A 92 13.92 2.14 -1.17
N PRO A 93 15.16 1.64 -1.30
CA PRO A 93 16.33 2.32 -0.77
C PRO A 93 16.54 3.67 -1.48
N ALA A 94 17.04 4.64 -0.74
CA ALA A 94 17.60 5.89 -1.25
C ALA A 94 19.04 6.02 -0.74
N ALA A 95 19.81 6.97 -1.24
CA ALA A 95 21.20 7.18 -0.80
C ALA A 95 21.34 7.37 0.71
N ALA A 96 20.30 7.89 1.38
CA ALA A 96 20.20 7.99 2.83
C ALA A 96 18.79 7.59 3.29
N GLY A 97 18.61 6.33 3.67
CA GLY A 97 17.34 5.78 4.16
C GLY A 97 16.44 5.24 3.04
N TYR A 98 15.16 5.55 3.06
CA TYR A 98 14.17 4.96 2.17
C TYR A 98 13.22 6.02 1.62
N VAL A 99 12.64 5.71 0.45
CA VAL A 99 11.52 6.41 -0.17
C VAL A 99 10.41 5.41 -0.49
N SER A 100 9.22 5.89 -0.73
CA SER A 100 8.10 5.08 -1.19
C SER A 100 7.74 5.43 -2.63
N PRO A 101 8.28 4.73 -3.64
CA PRO A 101 7.80 4.77 -5.01
C PRO A 101 6.88 3.58 -5.24
N PRO A 102 5.57 3.67 -5.00
CA PRO A 102 4.68 2.54 -5.23
C PRO A 102 4.62 2.19 -6.71
N ILE A 103 5.10 0.99 -7.04
CA ILE A 103 4.96 0.43 -8.39
C ILE A 103 3.62 -0.30 -8.44
N LEU A 104 2.65 0.34 -9.05
CA LEU A 104 1.27 -0.15 -9.14
C LEU A 104 0.80 -0.08 -10.59
N PHE A 105 -0.17 -0.93 -10.93
CA PHE A 105 -0.71 -1.11 -12.27
C PHE A 105 -2.21 -0.80 -12.31
N GLY A 106 -2.75 -0.60 -13.51
CA GLY A 106 -4.13 -0.27 -13.76
C GLY A 106 -4.36 1.18 -14.17
N GLU A 107 -5.55 1.50 -14.65
CA GLU A 107 -5.89 2.80 -15.23
C GLU A 107 -5.59 4.00 -14.32
N ALA A 108 -5.85 3.88 -13.03
CA ALA A 108 -5.70 5.00 -12.09
C ALA A 108 -4.24 5.28 -11.69
N VAL A 109 -3.40 4.26 -11.62
CA VAL A 109 -2.06 4.36 -11.03
C VAL A 109 -0.93 3.96 -11.97
N GLY A 110 -1.20 3.17 -13.00
CA GLY A 110 -0.23 2.78 -14.03
C GLY A 110 0.52 3.95 -14.67
N PRO A 111 -0.14 5.07 -15.00
CA PRO A 111 0.53 6.23 -15.58
C PRO A 111 1.63 6.86 -14.70
N PHE A 112 1.62 6.61 -13.37
CA PHE A 112 2.73 7.05 -12.52
C PHE A 112 3.96 6.15 -12.68
N GLY A 113 3.74 4.84 -12.84
CA GLY A 113 4.80 3.89 -13.16
C GLY A 113 5.46 4.21 -14.50
N GLN A 114 4.66 4.46 -15.54
CA GLN A 114 5.15 4.85 -16.86
C GLN A 114 6.06 6.09 -16.78
N ARG A 115 5.60 7.19 -16.17
CA ARG A 115 6.42 8.41 -16.02
C ARG A 115 7.68 8.20 -15.18
N LEU A 116 7.65 7.28 -14.21
CA LEU A 116 8.84 6.94 -13.46
C LEU A 116 9.86 6.24 -14.36
N PHE A 117 9.43 5.30 -15.19
CA PHE A 117 10.32 4.59 -16.11
C PHE A 117 10.82 5.48 -17.25
N GLU A 118 10.02 6.43 -17.74
CA GLU A 118 10.48 7.48 -18.64
C GLU A 118 11.63 8.27 -18.00
N TRP A 119 11.53 8.65 -16.74
CA TRP A 119 12.60 9.34 -16.01
C TRP A 119 13.85 8.45 -15.83
N ILE A 120 13.68 7.18 -15.45
CA ILE A 120 14.79 6.23 -15.32
C ILE A 120 15.52 6.08 -16.65
N HIS A 121 14.78 6.02 -17.75
CA HIS A 121 15.31 5.92 -19.10
C HIS A 121 16.05 7.20 -19.54
N GLU A 122 15.52 8.39 -19.27
CA GLU A 122 16.20 9.68 -19.51
C GLU A 122 17.57 9.74 -18.84
N GLU A 123 17.72 9.11 -17.68
CA GLU A 123 18.98 9.02 -16.95
C GLU A 123 19.90 7.87 -17.45
N GLY A 124 19.45 7.09 -18.41
CA GLY A 124 20.18 5.95 -18.97
C GLY A 124 20.31 4.75 -18.02
N GLU A 125 19.33 4.55 -17.13
CA GLU A 125 19.38 3.53 -16.08
C GLU A 125 18.38 2.38 -16.28
N CYS A 126 17.71 2.30 -17.43
CA CYS A 126 16.92 1.15 -17.88
C CYS A 126 17.01 0.99 -19.41
N GLU A 127 16.47 -0.12 -19.91
CA GLU A 127 16.51 -0.45 -21.34
C GLU A 127 15.29 0.14 -22.08
N ASP A 128 15.38 0.25 -23.42
CA ASP A 128 14.26 0.72 -24.25
C ASP A 128 13.01 -0.14 -24.08
N SER A 129 13.19 -1.44 -23.87
CA SER A 129 12.10 -2.40 -23.58
C SER A 129 11.32 -2.08 -22.32
N ASP A 130 11.89 -1.35 -21.36
CA ASP A 130 11.22 -0.96 -20.13
C ASP A 130 10.18 0.14 -20.36
N LEU A 131 10.26 0.86 -21.48
CA LEU A 131 9.23 1.84 -21.88
C LEU A 131 7.99 1.17 -22.49
N GLU A 132 8.10 -0.09 -22.89
CA GLU A 132 7.02 -0.87 -23.50
C GLU A 132 6.18 -1.64 -22.46
N ILE A 133 6.43 -1.43 -21.17
CA ILE A 133 5.68 -2.08 -20.08
C ILE A 133 4.20 -1.69 -20.16
N GLU A 134 3.33 -2.70 -20.24
CA GLU A 134 1.88 -2.52 -20.21
C GLU A 134 1.38 -2.18 -18.80
N TRP A 135 1.39 -0.90 -18.45
CA TRP A 135 1.07 -0.43 -17.10
C TRP A 135 -0.41 -0.58 -16.70
N ILE A 136 -1.31 -0.66 -17.68
CA ILE A 136 -2.74 -0.77 -17.42
C ILE A 136 -3.13 -2.24 -17.24
N ASP A 137 -2.80 -3.08 -18.21
CA ASP A 137 -3.22 -4.47 -18.26
C ASP A 137 -2.20 -5.48 -17.73
N PHE A 138 -1.12 -4.99 -17.10
CA PHE A 138 -0.03 -5.83 -16.60
C PHE A 138 -0.52 -7.01 -15.74
N VAL A 139 -1.44 -6.75 -14.80
CA VAL A 139 -1.96 -7.79 -13.90
C VAL A 139 -2.71 -8.85 -14.68
N ALA A 140 -3.48 -8.46 -15.69
CA ALA A 140 -4.18 -9.39 -16.56
C ALA A 140 -3.21 -10.26 -17.37
N GLY A 141 -2.14 -9.66 -17.91
CA GLY A 141 -1.06 -10.36 -18.62
C GLY A 141 -0.31 -11.36 -17.72
N VAL A 142 -0.05 -11.01 -16.47
CA VAL A 142 0.54 -11.97 -15.50
C VAL A 142 -0.43 -13.10 -15.17
N MET A 143 -1.69 -12.81 -14.96
CA MET A 143 -2.70 -13.83 -14.62
C MET A 143 -3.03 -14.75 -15.80
N SER A 144 -2.91 -14.27 -17.04
CA SER A 144 -3.04 -15.12 -18.25
C SER A 144 -1.79 -15.95 -18.55
N GLY A 145 -0.65 -15.60 -17.96
CA GLY A 145 0.65 -16.22 -18.21
C GLY A 145 1.40 -15.63 -19.42
N GLU A 146 0.89 -14.58 -20.05
CA GLU A 146 1.57 -13.83 -21.12
C GLU A 146 2.79 -13.08 -20.58
N ILE A 147 2.70 -12.56 -19.36
CA ILE A 147 3.79 -11.88 -18.67
C ILE A 147 4.31 -12.82 -17.56
N PRO A 148 5.62 -13.10 -17.53
CA PRO A 148 6.21 -13.90 -16.45
C PRO A 148 6.02 -13.26 -15.08
N MET A 149 5.70 -14.06 -14.04
CA MET A 149 5.52 -13.57 -12.67
C MET A 149 6.73 -12.80 -12.14
N GLY A 150 7.95 -13.21 -12.53
CA GLY A 150 9.19 -12.53 -12.12
C GLY A 150 9.37 -11.14 -12.70
N GLU A 151 8.61 -10.76 -13.72
CA GLU A 151 8.70 -9.44 -14.35
C GLU A 151 8.31 -8.32 -13.37
N TYR A 152 7.34 -8.57 -12.50
CA TYR A 152 6.97 -7.60 -11.46
C TYR A 152 8.13 -7.32 -10.48
N ASP A 153 8.84 -8.37 -10.07
CA ASP A 153 9.99 -8.22 -9.18
C ASP A 153 11.13 -7.47 -9.89
N ARG A 154 11.37 -7.76 -11.18
CA ARG A 154 12.36 -7.05 -12.01
C ARG A 154 12.07 -5.55 -12.09
N ILE A 155 10.83 -5.17 -12.39
CA ILE A 155 10.39 -3.77 -12.45
C ILE A 155 10.65 -3.06 -11.12
N GLN A 156 10.33 -3.70 -10.01
CA GLN A 156 10.60 -3.15 -8.68
C GLN A 156 12.11 -3.02 -8.40
N ASP A 157 12.93 -3.96 -8.88
CA ASP A 157 14.38 -3.93 -8.71
C ASP A 157 15.02 -2.79 -9.51
N VAL A 158 14.57 -2.53 -10.74
CA VAL A 158 15.01 -1.38 -11.55
C VAL A 158 14.71 -0.07 -10.81
N ALA A 159 13.50 0.11 -10.34
CA ALA A 159 13.11 1.31 -9.59
C ALA A 159 13.91 1.45 -8.28
N ALA A 160 14.18 0.36 -7.57
CA ALA A 160 14.98 0.37 -6.35
C ALA A 160 16.45 0.71 -6.62
N ALA A 161 17.03 0.18 -7.69
CA ALA A 161 18.39 0.51 -8.11
C ALA A 161 18.54 2.00 -8.43
N PHE A 162 17.55 2.56 -9.13
CA PHE A 162 17.51 3.98 -9.48
C PHE A 162 17.42 4.89 -8.25
N THR A 163 16.50 4.59 -7.33
CA THR A 163 16.30 5.42 -6.13
C THR A 163 17.47 5.33 -5.17
N SER A 164 18.15 4.18 -5.09
CA SER A 164 19.26 3.93 -4.15
C SER A 164 20.44 4.89 -4.34
N LYS A 165 20.64 5.40 -5.55
CA LYS A 165 21.72 6.31 -5.92
C LYS A 165 21.43 7.78 -5.60
N ARG A 166 20.21 8.14 -5.22
CA ARG A 166 19.71 9.53 -5.14
C ARG A 166 19.32 9.91 -3.73
N GLN A 167 19.51 11.19 -3.39
CA GLN A 167 19.08 11.73 -2.11
C GLN A 167 17.54 11.88 -2.08
N LYS A 168 16.93 11.65 -0.92
CA LYS A 168 15.47 11.73 -0.75
C LYS A 168 14.89 13.09 -1.16
N GLN A 169 15.59 14.18 -0.85
CA GLN A 169 15.13 15.53 -1.21
C GLN A 169 15.15 15.77 -2.71
N ASP A 170 16.14 15.23 -3.41
CA ASP A 170 16.24 15.33 -4.88
C ASP A 170 15.15 14.49 -5.53
N LEU A 171 14.94 13.26 -5.04
CA LEU A 171 13.85 12.39 -5.50
C LEU A 171 12.48 13.06 -5.30
N LEU A 172 12.23 13.69 -4.15
CA LEU A 172 10.97 14.39 -3.89
C LEU A 172 10.78 15.59 -4.82
N ARG A 173 11.83 16.39 -5.00
CA ARG A 173 11.76 17.57 -5.89
C ARG A 173 11.43 17.18 -7.33
N GLU A 174 12.13 16.18 -7.86
CA GLU A 174 11.89 15.69 -9.23
C GLU A 174 10.54 14.98 -9.35
N ALA A 175 10.14 14.22 -8.33
CA ALA A 175 8.83 13.58 -8.30
C ALA A 175 7.69 14.59 -8.36
N LEU A 176 7.78 15.70 -7.64
CA LEU A 176 6.78 16.77 -7.68
C LEU A 176 6.72 17.43 -9.07
N ALA A 177 7.89 17.71 -9.67
CA ALA A 177 7.97 18.31 -11.00
C ALA A 177 7.37 17.38 -12.09
N ARG A 178 7.59 16.07 -11.97
CA ARG A 178 7.13 15.04 -12.90
C ARG A 178 5.76 14.45 -12.55
N ARG A 179 5.13 14.92 -11.48
CA ARG A 179 3.85 14.38 -10.95
C ARG A 179 3.92 12.87 -10.67
N LEU A 180 4.96 12.45 -9.97
CA LEU A 180 5.18 11.07 -9.54
C LEU A 180 4.73 10.86 -8.10
N LEU A 181 4.45 9.60 -7.75
CA LEU A 181 4.09 9.19 -6.39
C LEU A 181 5.34 8.70 -5.64
N ILE A 182 6.35 9.58 -5.47
CA ILE A 182 7.52 9.27 -4.63
C ILE A 182 7.51 10.18 -3.43
N VAL A 183 7.49 9.58 -2.24
CA VAL A 183 7.55 10.28 -0.96
C VAL A 183 8.69 9.74 -0.10
N PRO A 184 9.39 10.61 0.65
CA PRO A 184 10.49 10.23 1.53
C PRO A 184 10.02 9.52 2.80
#